data_bed52b01552b7b7048db30e9d8dee104
#
_entry.id   bed52b01552b7b7048db30e9d8dee104
#
_cell.length_a   1.000
_cell.length_b   1.000
_cell.length_c   1.000
_cell.angle_alpha   90.00
_cell.angle_beta   90.00
_cell.angle_gamma   90.00
#
_symmetry.space_group_name_H-M   'P 1'
#
loop_
_entity.id
_entity.type
_entity.pdbx_description
1 polymer ?
#
loop_
_entity_poly.entity_id
_entity_poly.type
_entity_poly.pdbx_seq_one_letter_code
_entity_poly.pdbx_strand_id
1 'polypeptide(L)'
;MRDACLDMIKRLVGHPTVSRDSNMFLIEDVQSYLAALGIDSKLVPNEEGNKANLYATVGPQVEGGVVLSGHTDVVPVDGQPWDSDPFTIVERDGRLYGRGTCDMKSFFAIALALVPQMQEAGLKRPIHFALSYDEEIGCKGAPAMIERLAAELPTPRAVIVGEPTSMGVVNAHKGMVGMETTVTGFEAHSSQTHRGVSAVMIAARLITFLDDMAQERAAGTPSTDGFEPPYTSIHVGTVAGGTAANIISRQCRFKWDVRPIPQDDPQDILDRFHAFCDELRPAMQRIAPQADIQTIVHVAAPALRPEATDGRAEQLAKQLTGRNEVS
;
A
#
# COMPACT_ATOMS: atom_id res chain seq x y z
N MET A 1 29.11 -12.93 7.98
CA MET A 1 27.90 -12.08 8.10
C MET A 1 27.62 -11.31 6.82
N ARG A 2 28.50 -10.40 6.37
CA ARG A 2 28.28 -9.60 5.14
C ARG A 2 27.97 -10.47 3.92
N ASP A 3 28.78 -11.48 3.66
CA ASP A 3 28.64 -12.34 2.48
C ASP A 3 27.30 -13.12 2.52
N ALA A 4 26.93 -13.69 3.66
CA ALA A 4 25.64 -14.37 3.81
C ALA A 4 24.43 -13.44 3.58
N CYS A 5 24.51 -12.18 4.02
CA CYS A 5 23.47 -11.18 3.72
C CYS A 5 23.43 -10.86 2.21
N LEU A 6 24.58 -10.65 1.58
CA LEU A 6 24.66 -10.38 0.14
C LEU A 6 24.11 -11.55 -0.69
N ASP A 7 24.46 -12.77 -0.32
CA ASP A 7 23.98 -13.97 -1.00
C ASP A 7 22.46 -14.12 -0.88
N MET A 8 21.90 -13.86 0.33
CA MET A 8 20.46 -13.89 0.53
C MET A 8 19.74 -12.76 -0.24
N ILE A 9 20.30 -11.55 -0.29
CA ILE A 9 19.77 -10.45 -1.09
C ILE A 9 19.75 -10.85 -2.58
N LYS A 10 20.86 -11.37 -3.12
CA LYS A 10 20.93 -11.85 -4.50
C LYS A 10 19.90 -12.93 -4.79
N ARG A 11 19.74 -13.88 -3.88
CA ARG A 11 18.76 -14.97 -3.96
C ARG A 11 17.34 -14.43 -4.06
N LEU A 12 16.91 -13.55 -3.16
CA LEU A 12 15.54 -13.09 -3.10
C LEU A 12 15.20 -12.04 -4.17
N VAL A 13 16.14 -11.18 -4.55
CA VAL A 13 15.96 -10.26 -5.68
C VAL A 13 15.85 -11.02 -6.98
N GLY A 14 16.52 -12.17 -7.11
CA GLY A 14 16.45 -13.05 -8.28
C GLY A 14 15.05 -13.62 -8.58
N HIS A 15 14.10 -13.52 -7.67
CA HIS A 15 12.70 -13.85 -7.93
C HIS A 15 11.94 -12.64 -8.50
N PRO A 16 11.43 -12.68 -9.74
CA PRO A 16 10.73 -11.55 -10.35
C PRO A 16 9.27 -11.45 -9.89
N THR A 17 9.06 -11.15 -8.61
CA THR A 17 7.75 -11.07 -7.96
C THR A 17 7.07 -9.72 -8.20
N VAL A 18 6.88 -9.32 -9.46
CA VAL A 18 6.09 -8.13 -9.78
C VAL A 18 4.66 -8.33 -9.27
N SER A 19 4.04 -7.28 -8.70
CA SER A 19 2.72 -7.41 -8.00
C SER A 19 1.60 -7.99 -8.85
N ARG A 20 1.68 -7.95 -10.20
CA ARG A 20 0.73 -8.62 -11.09
C ARG A 20 0.93 -10.14 -11.16
N ASP A 21 2.10 -10.64 -10.76
CA ASP A 21 2.51 -12.04 -10.92
C ASP A 21 2.46 -12.78 -9.58
N SER A 22 2.67 -14.10 -9.60
CA SER A 22 2.75 -14.93 -8.40
C SER A 22 4.03 -14.66 -7.61
N ASN A 23 3.94 -14.65 -6.27
CA ASN A 23 5.10 -14.60 -5.39
C ASN A 23 5.50 -16.01 -4.86
N MET A 24 4.82 -17.07 -5.28
CA MET A 24 4.96 -18.40 -4.68
C MET A 24 6.38 -18.94 -4.76
N PHE A 25 7.11 -18.75 -5.84
CA PHE A 25 8.50 -19.21 -5.94
C PHE A 25 9.40 -18.61 -4.87
N LEU A 26 9.23 -17.32 -4.56
CA LEU A 26 9.95 -16.65 -3.48
C LEU A 26 9.51 -17.21 -2.12
N ILE A 27 8.21 -17.37 -1.91
CA ILE A 27 7.63 -17.88 -0.66
C ILE A 27 8.11 -19.31 -0.37
N GLU A 28 8.07 -20.21 -1.36
CA GLU A 28 8.53 -21.59 -1.24
C GLU A 28 10.04 -21.65 -0.97
N ASP A 29 10.80 -20.76 -1.57
CA ASP A 29 12.24 -20.63 -1.35
C ASP A 29 12.56 -20.21 0.09
N VAL A 30 11.87 -19.18 0.62
CA VAL A 30 11.99 -18.75 2.02
C VAL A 30 11.53 -19.82 2.98
N GLN A 31 10.41 -20.50 2.68
CA GLN A 31 9.90 -21.61 3.49
C GLN A 31 10.92 -22.77 3.57
N SER A 32 11.50 -23.14 2.44
CA SER A 32 12.53 -24.19 2.37
C SER A 32 13.79 -23.80 3.17
N TYR A 33 14.20 -22.53 3.08
CA TYR A 33 15.32 -22.02 3.85
C TYR A 33 15.08 -22.09 5.37
N LEU A 34 13.91 -21.66 5.83
CA LEU A 34 13.53 -21.70 7.25
C LEU A 34 13.42 -23.14 7.75
N ALA A 35 12.81 -24.02 6.95
CA ALA A 35 12.69 -25.44 7.28
C ALA A 35 14.05 -26.15 7.43
N ALA A 36 15.04 -25.79 6.59
CA ALA A 36 16.41 -26.29 6.70
C ALA A 36 17.10 -25.86 8.01
N LEU A 37 16.63 -24.78 8.64
CA LEU A 37 17.09 -24.29 9.95
C LEU A 37 16.21 -24.80 11.11
N GLY A 38 15.25 -25.69 10.84
CA GLY A 38 14.34 -26.23 11.86
C GLY A 38 13.27 -25.24 12.32
N ILE A 39 12.94 -24.23 11.49
CA ILE A 39 11.93 -23.22 11.78
C ILE A 39 10.70 -23.48 10.93
N ASP A 40 9.57 -23.71 11.60
CA ASP A 40 8.28 -23.83 10.94
C ASP A 40 7.79 -22.45 10.48
N SER A 41 7.28 -22.40 9.25
CA SER A 41 6.62 -21.23 8.69
C SER A 41 5.19 -21.58 8.28
N LYS A 42 4.32 -20.58 8.33
CA LYS A 42 2.91 -20.72 7.96
C LYS A 42 2.60 -19.80 6.78
N LEU A 43 1.76 -20.29 5.88
CA LEU A 43 1.29 -19.57 4.71
C LEU A 43 -0.15 -19.09 4.90
N VAL A 44 -0.44 -17.87 4.39
CA VAL A 44 -1.79 -17.34 4.24
C VAL A 44 -1.99 -17.04 2.77
N PRO A 45 -2.55 -18.00 2.00
CA PRO A 45 -2.75 -17.83 0.57
C PRO A 45 -3.89 -16.84 0.27
N ASN A 46 -3.86 -16.25 -0.92
CA ASN A 46 -5.02 -15.57 -1.49
C ASN A 46 -6.09 -16.57 -1.96
N GLU A 47 -7.26 -16.07 -2.36
CA GLU A 47 -8.38 -16.91 -2.79
C GLU A 47 -8.05 -17.78 -4.02
N GLU A 48 -7.24 -17.26 -4.94
CA GLU A 48 -6.83 -17.97 -6.16
C GLU A 48 -5.71 -19.00 -5.91
N GLY A 49 -5.06 -18.96 -4.74
CA GLY A 49 -3.96 -19.86 -4.39
C GLY A 49 -2.65 -19.62 -5.16
N ASN A 50 -2.53 -18.51 -5.88
CA ASN A 50 -1.37 -18.17 -6.68
C ASN A 50 -0.41 -17.18 -5.98
N LYS A 51 -0.80 -16.66 -4.81
CA LYS A 51 0.02 -15.82 -3.92
C LYS A 51 -0.16 -16.26 -2.48
N ALA A 52 0.85 -16.02 -1.66
CA ALA A 52 0.73 -16.23 -0.22
C ALA A 52 1.56 -15.21 0.58
N ASN A 53 1.04 -14.85 1.75
CA ASN A 53 1.88 -14.32 2.81
C ASN A 53 2.60 -15.48 3.52
N LEU A 54 3.73 -15.15 4.14
CA LEU A 54 4.45 -16.09 5.00
C LEU A 54 4.72 -15.45 6.35
N TYR A 55 4.50 -16.20 7.44
CA TYR A 55 5.00 -15.80 8.74
C TYR A 55 5.71 -16.96 9.44
N ALA A 56 6.70 -16.60 10.25
CA ALA A 56 7.52 -17.55 11.00
C ALA A 56 7.98 -16.93 12.32
N THR A 57 8.36 -17.79 13.28
CA THR A 57 8.84 -17.34 14.59
C THR A 57 10.18 -17.97 14.89
N VAL A 58 11.15 -17.16 15.26
CA VAL A 58 12.45 -17.56 15.78
C VAL A 58 12.52 -17.25 17.27
N GLY A 59 12.78 -18.26 18.10
CA GLY A 59 12.86 -18.13 19.56
C GLY A 59 11.62 -18.63 20.30
N PRO A 60 11.48 -18.31 21.60
CA PRO A 60 10.43 -18.86 22.44
C PRO A 60 9.04 -18.27 22.14
N GLN A 61 7.99 -19.04 22.40
CA GLN A 61 6.59 -18.60 22.26
C GLN A 61 6.12 -17.82 23.49
N VAL A 62 6.64 -16.59 23.66
CA VAL A 62 6.31 -15.70 24.79
C VAL A 62 6.00 -14.29 24.30
N GLU A 63 5.30 -13.53 25.10
CA GLU A 63 4.94 -12.13 24.79
C GLU A 63 6.15 -11.19 24.68
N GLY A 64 5.94 -10.07 24.00
CA GLY A 64 6.91 -8.97 23.90
C GLY A 64 8.00 -9.21 22.88
N GLY A 65 7.77 -10.08 21.90
CA GLY A 65 8.61 -10.22 20.72
C GLY A 65 8.61 -8.99 19.81
N VAL A 66 9.33 -9.09 18.70
CA VAL A 66 9.36 -8.07 17.64
C VAL A 66 8.95 -8.72 16.34
N VAL A 67 8.06 -8.07 15.60
CA VAL A 67 7.72 -8.46 14.22
C VAL A 67 8.58 -7.67 13.26
N LEU A 68 9.26 -8.36 12.35
CA LEU A 68 9.93 -7.79 11.19
C LEU A 68 8.99 -7.98 9.99
N SER A 69 8.42 -6.87 9.54
CA SER A 69 7.42 -6.85 8.46
C SER A 69 8.01 -6.32 7.17
N GLY A 70 7.71 -7.00 6.07
CA GLY A 70 8.09 -6.57 4.74
C GLY A 70 7.21 -7.19 3.66
N HIS A 71 7.23 -6.60 2.46
CA HIS A 71 6.53 -7.16 1.33
C HIS A 71 7.46 -7.87 0.35
N THR A 72 6.92 -8.84 -0.36
CA THR A 72 7.65 -9.72 -1.27
C THR A 72 7.52 -9.30 -2.72
N ASP A 73 6.51 -8.52 -3.03
CA ASP A 73 6.24 -8.00 -4.37
C ASP A 73 7.07 -6.76 -4.67
N VAL A 74 7.10 -6.39 -5.92
CA VAL A 74 7.81 -5.22 -6.44
C VAL A 74 7.03 -4.57 -7.57
N VAL A 75 7.23 -3.27 -7.80
CA VAL A 75 6.65 -2.56 -8.95
C VAL A 75 7.17 -3.11 -10.28
N PRO A 76 6.39 -2.97 -11.38
CA PRO A 76 6.81 -3.37 -12.72
C PRO A 76 8.13 -2.75 -13.17
N VAL A 77 8.83 -3.44 -14.05
CA VAL A 77 10.06 -2.97 -14.70
C VAL A 77 9.85 -2.62 -16.18
N ASP A 78 8.66 -2.89 -16.69
CA ASP A 78 8.30 -2.72 -18.10
C ASP A 78 8.46 -1.25 -18.53
N GLY A 79 9.11 -1.06 -19.68
CA GLY A 79 9.32 0.27 -20.27
C GLY A 79 10.33 1.17 -19.53
N GLN A 80 11.02 0.66 -18.51
CA GLN A 80 12.07 1.39 -17.81
C GLN A 80 13.44 1.13 -18.46
N PRO A 81 14.32 2.15 -18.58
CA PRO A 81 15.64 2.01 -19.17
C PRO A 81 16.63 1.41 -18.17
N TRP A 82 16.62 0.10 -17.99
CA TRP A 82 17.59 -0.61 -17.15
C TRP A 82 18.90 -0.84 -17.89
N ASP A 83 20.03 -0.56 -17.23
CA ASP A 83 21.38 -0.86 -17.74
C ASP A 83 21.79 -2.32 -17.55
N SER A 84 21.04 -3.09 -16.77
CA SER A 84 21.27 -4.50 -16.46
C SER A 84 19.92 -5.22 -16.28
N ASP A 85 19.93 -6.54 -16.20
CA ASP A 85 18.74 -7.29 -15.82
C ASP A 85 18.26 -6.84 -14.43
N PRO A 86 17.01 -6.35 -14.29
CA PRO A 86 16.49 -5.83 -13.02
C PRO A 86 16.45 -6.87 -11.88
N PHE A 87 16.43 -8.16 -12.21
CA PHE A 87 16.36 -9.25 -11.23
C PHE A 87 17.71 -9.97 -11.03
N THR A 88 18.77 -9.44 -11.64
CA THR A 88 20.14 -9.88 -11.40
C THR A 88 20.94 -8.75 -10.76
N ILE A 89 21.33 -8.94 -9.49
CA ILE A 89 22.04 -7.88 -8.76
C ILE A 89 23.38 -7.57 -9.39
N VAL A 90 23.63 -6.29 -9.65
CA VAL A 90 24.90 -5.73 -10.03
C VAL A 90 25.47 -4.90 -8.90
N GLU A 91 26.70 -5.19 -8.48
CA GLU A 91 27.43 -4.35 -7.52
C GLU A 91 28.30 -3.35 -8.30
N ARG A 92 28.08 -2.06 -8.06
CA ARG A 92 28.83 -0.97 -8.68
C ARG A 92 28.94 0.20 -7.69
N ASP A 93 30.13 0.76 -7.56
CA ASP A 93 30.41 1.91 -6.70
C ASP A 93 29.96 1.72 -5.24
N GLY A 94 30.11 0.48 -4.70
CA GLY A 94 29.72 0.12 -3.35
C GLY A 94 28.21 0.08 -3.11
N ARG A 95 27.40 0.03 -4.18
CA ARG A 95 25.94 -0.09 -4.15
C ARG A 95 25.47 -1.33 -4.88
N LEU A 96 24.32 -1.84 -4.47
CA LEU A 96 23.61 -2.94 -5.13
C LEU A 96 22.49 -2.38 -6.01
N TYR A 97 22.48 -2.75 -7.27
CA TYR A 97 21.45 -2.37 -8.23
C TYR A 97 20.62 -3.58 -8.61
N GLY A 98 19.29 -3.44 -8.53
CA GLY A 98 18.30 -4.44 -8.87
C GLY A 98 16.92 -4.03 -8.37
N ARG A 99 15.85 -4.52 -8.98
CA ARG A 99 14.47 -4.26 -8.54
C ARG A 99 14.22 -4.98 -7.20
N GLY A 100 13.76 -4.23 -6.19
CA GLY A 100 13.54 -4.76 -4.83
C GLY A 100 14.78 -4.73 -3.93
N THR A 101 15.92 -4.20 -4.38
CA THR A 101 17.09 -4.03 -3.50
C THR A 101 16.84 -2.98 -2.43
N CYS A 102 16.12 -1.93 -2.73
CA CYS A 102 15.77 -0.86 -1.81
C CYS A 102 14.37 -1.08 -1.23
N ASP A 103 13.42 -1.39 -2.07
CA ASP A 103 12.02 -1.56 -1.80
C ASP A 103 11.57 -2.98 -2.17
N MET A 104 11.42 -3.91 -1.18
CA MET A 104 12.13 -3.83 0.11
C MET A 104 12.76 -5.19 0.47
N LYS A 105 13.07 -6.02 -0.56
CA LYS A 105 13.55 -7.40 -0.35
C LYS A 105 14.83 -7.49 0.48
N SER A 106 15.73 -6.48 0.41
CA SER A 106 16.95 -6.50 1.20
C SER A 106 16.70 -6.50 2.70
N PHE A 107 15.64 -5.88 3.18
CA PHE A 107 15.32 -5.85 4.60
C PHE A 107 15.12 -7.26 5.16
N PHE A 108 14.16 -7.99 4.60
CA PHE A 108 13.89 -9.33 5.11
C PHE A 108 14.94 -10.37 4.66
N ALA A 109 15.66 -10.13 3.56
CA ALA A 109 16.81 -10.95 3.17
C ALA A 109 17.92 -10.90 4.22
N ILE A 110 18.27 -9.70 4.70
CA ILE A 110 19.24 -9.52 5.78
C ILE A 110 18.76 -10.21 7.06
N ALA A 111 17.47 -10.00 7.41
CA ALA A 111 16.90 -10.61 8.60
C ALA A 111 16.91 -12.15 8.52
N LEU A 112 16.58 -12.74 7.37
CA LEU A 112 16.65 -14.17 7.14
C LEU A 112 18.10 -14.71 7.23
N ALA A 113 19.06 -14.01 6.63
CA ALA A 113 20.46 -14.40 6.69
C ALA A 113 21.03 -14.41 8.13
N LEU A 114 20.41 -13.66 9.04
CA LEU A 114 20.80 -13.59 10.46
C LEU A 114 20.10 -14.65 11.33
N VAL A 115 19.18 -15.45 10.80
CA VAL A 115 18.47 -16.48 11.57
C VAL A 115 19.39 -17.45 12.32
N PRO A 116 20.48 -17.96 11.72
CA PRO A 116 21.42 -18.83 12.46
C PRO A 116 21.98 -18.15 13.72
N GLN A 117 22.36 -16.86 13.61
CA GLN A 117 22.87 -16.10 14.75
C GLN A 117 21.77 -15.83 15.80
N MET A 118 20.52 -15.61 15.36
CA MET A 118 19.38 -15.49 16.29
C MET A 118 19.17 -16.77 17.11
N GLN A 119 19.33 -17.93 16.49
CA GLN A 119 19.23 -19.23 17.17
C GLN A 119 20.39 -19.43 18.16
N GLU A 120 21.62 -19.15 17.74
CA GLU A 120 22.81 -19.24 18.58
C GLU A 120 22.77 -18.30 19.78
N ALA A 121 22.16 -17.12 19.63
CA ALA A 121 22.07 -16.12 20.70
C ALA A 121 21.12 -16.51 21.85
N GLY A 122 20.33 -17.55 21.71
CA GLY A 122 19.40 -18.01 22.73
C GLY A 122 18.38 -16.93 23.11
N LEU A 123 17.62 -16.47 22.14
CA LEU A 123 16.65 -15.37 22.28
C LEU A 123 15.73 -15.60 23.48
N LYS A 124 15.60 -14.57 24.33
CA LYS A 124 14.64 -14.56 25.46
C LYS A 124 13.24 -14.14 25.05
N ARG A 125 13.09 -13.50 23.88
CA ARG A 125 11.85 -13.07 23.26
C ARG A 125 11.90 -13.38 21.78
N PRO A 126 10.75 -13.70 21.15
CA PRO A 126 10.74 -14.10 19.75
C PRO A 126 11.01 -12.93 18.80
N ILE A 127 11.53 -13.30 17.64
CA ILE A 127 11.50 -12.47 16.42
C ILE A 127 10.53 -13.16 15.46
N HIS A 128 9.52 -12.43 15.02
CA HIS A 128 8.55 -12.91 14.04
C HIS A 128 8.86 -12.29 12.68
N PHE A 129 8.83 -13.10 11.64
CA PHE A 129 8.84 -12.64 10.26
C PHE A 129 7.39 -12.54 9.78
N ALA A 130 7.04 -11.46 9.10
CA ALA A 130 5.76 -11.24 8.48
C ALA A 130 5.99 -10.72 7.05
N LEU A 131 5.86 -11.60 6.06
CA LEU A 131 6.13 -11.30 4.65
C LEU A 131 4.82 -11.28 3.89
N SER A 132 4.42 -10.12 3.37
CA SER A 132 3.17 -9.93 2.64
C SER A 132 3.37 -9.90 1.13
N TYR A 133 2.27 -10.07 0.41
CA TYR A 133 2.17 -9.84 -1.04
C TYR A 133 1.29 -8.62 -1.32
N ASP A 134 1.40 -8.06 -2.54
CA ASP A 134 0.56 -6.98 -3.06
C ASP A 134 0.55 -5.71 -2.21
N GLU A 135 1.70 -5.37 -1.63
CA GLU A 135 1.88 -4.08 -0.96
C GLU A 135 1.77 -2.94 -1.96
N GLU A 136 2.51 -3.01 -3.06
CA GLU A 136 2.66 -2.02 -4.12
C GLU A 136 1.34 -1.67 -4.87
N ILE A 137 0.33 -2.49 -4.69
CA ILE A 137 -1.01 -2.28 -5.23
C ILE A 137 -2.09 -2.11 -4.15
N GLY A 138 -1.67 -1.66 -2.96
CA GLY A 138 -2.52 -1.25 -1.85
C GLY A 138 -2.61 -2.22 -0.69
N CYS A 139 -1.50 -2.86 -0.32
CA CYS A 139 -1.36 -3.72 0.87
C CYS A 139 -2.40 -4.86 0.94
N LYS A 140 -2.85 -5.38 -0.21
CA LYS A 140 -4.01 -6.30 -0.29
C LYS A 140 -3.80 -7.62 0.47
N GLY A 141 -2.56 -8.10 0.55
CA GLY A 141 -2.23 -9.32 1.30
C GLY A 141 -2.18 -9.12 2.81
N ALA A 142 -1.83 -7.94 3.28
CA ALA A 142 -1.54 -7.69 4.69
C ALA A 142 -2.70 -7.94 5.65
N PRO A 143 -3.97 -7.57 5.37
CA PRO A 143 -5.08 -7.75 6.31
C PRO A 143 -5.26 -9.20 6.77
N ALA A 144 -5.30 -10.16 5.85
CA ALA A 144 -5.47 -11.57 6.17
C ALA A 144 -4.30 -12.13 7.00
N MET A 145 -3.07 -11.68 6.72
CA MET A 145 -1.90 -12.04 7.53
C MET A 145 -1.98 -11.44 8.93
N ILE A 146 -2.37 -10.18 9.07
CA ILE A 146 -2.50 -9.50 10.36
C ILE A 146 -3.52 -10.21 11.25
N GLU A 147 -4.67 -10.61 10.72
CA GLU A 147 -5.68 -11.38 11.45
C GLU A 147 -5.11 -12.70 11.99
N ARG A 148 -4.34 -13.42 11.16
CA ARG A 148 -3.68 -14.67 11.58
C ARG A 148 -2.62 -14.43 12.65
N LEU A 149 -1.78 -13.43 12.47
CA LEU A 149 -0.74 -13.08 13.46
C LEU A 149 -1.37 -12.70 14.80
N ALA A 150 -2.44 -11.90 14.80
CA ALA A 150 -3.14 -11.47 16.01
C ALA A 150 -3.82 -12.65 16.74
N ALA A 151 -4.30 -13.65 16.01
CA ALA A 151 -4.96 -14.82 16.59
C ALA A 151 -3.97 -15.90 17.11
N GLU A 152 -2.79 -16.01 16.50
CA GLU A 152 -1.90 -17.16 16.72
C GLU A 152 -0.61 -16.82 17.46
N LEU A 153 -0.15 -15.57 17.40
CA LEU A 153 1.12 -15.18 18.03
C LEU A 153 0.90 -14.47 19.37
N PRO A 154 1.81 -14.68 20.33
CA PRO A 154 1.85 -13.85 21.53
C PRO A 154 2.05 -12.37 21.16
N THR A 155 1.41 -11.46 21.87
CA THR A 155 1.42 -10.02 21.58
C THR A 155 2.85 -9.48 21.46
N PRO A 156 3.26 -8.95 20.31
CA PRO A 156 4.56 -8.35 20.13
C PRO A 156 4.63 -6.98 20.85
N ARG A 157 5.83 -6.57 21.23
CA ARG A 157 6.06 -5.23 21.79
C ARG A 157 6.27 -4.16 20.72
N ALA A 158 6.62 -4.58 19.50
CA ALA A 158 6.91 -3.71 18.38
C ALA A 158 6.73 -4.44 17.05
N VAL A 159 6.31 -3.71 16.04
CA VAL A 159 6.39 -4.10 14.62
C VAL A 159 7.35 -3.12 13.95
N ILE A 160 8.35 -3.64 13.26
CA ILE A 160 9.29 -2.86 12.46
C ILE A 160 9.02 -3.19 11.00
N VAL A 161 8.55 -2.21 10.27
CA VAL A 161 8.36 -2.28 8.82
C VAL A 161 9.63 -1.76 8.15
N GLY A 162 10.20 -2.54 7.25
CA GLY A 162 11.53 -2.26 6.69
C GLY A 162 11.51 -1.39 5.43
N GLU A 163 10.56 -0.48 5.31
CA GLU A 163 10.46 0.45 4.18
C GLU A 163 11.68 1.37 4.06
N PRO A 164 12.04 1.82 2.85
CA PRO A 164 13.26 2.57 2.58
C PRO A 164 13.19 4.03 3.04
N THR A 165 13.29 4.28 4.33
CA THR A 165 13.24 5.61 4.97
C THR A 165 14.62 6.26 5.14
N SER A 166 15.66 5.77 4.44
CA SER A 166 17.05 6.19 4.66
C SER A 166 17.50 6.06 6.13
N MET A 167 17.02 5.02 6.84
CA MET A 167 17.22 4.77 8.25
C MET A 167 16.59 5.83 9.17
N GLY A 168 15.72 6.71 8.66
CA GLY A 168 14.87 7.57 9.49
C GLY A 168 13.79 6.74 10.17
N VAL A 169 13.38 7.14 11.37
CA VAL A 169 12.27 6.50 12.07
C VAL A 169 10.99 7.21 11.68
N VAL A 170 10.04 6.50 11.04
CA VAL A 170 8.71 6.99 10.69
C VAL A 170 7.73 6.33 11.65
N ASN A 171 7.02 7.11 12.46
CA ASN A 171 6.07 6.62 13.46
C ASN A 171 4.62 7.01 13.16
N ALA A 172 4.40 7.73 12.07
CA ALA A 172 3.07 8.16 11.62
C ALA A 172 3.03 8.30 10.11
N HIS A 173 1.87 8.11 9.52
CA HIS A 173 1.63 8.42 8.10
C HIS A 173 0.14 8.69 7.85
N LYS A 174 -0.13 9.44 6.79
CA LYS A 174 -1.50 9.60 6.28
C LYS A 174 -2.01 8.26 5.73
N GLY A 175 -3.30 8.05 5.84
CA GLY A 175 -3.95 6.96 5.12
C GLY A 175 -4.02 7.21 3.62
N MET A 176 -4.57 6.25 2.91
CA MET A 176 -4.84 6.33 1.48
C MET A 176 -6.14 5.64 1.16
N VAL A 177 -7.05 6.32 0.43
CA VAL A 177 -8.19 5.69 -0.21
C VAL A 177 -8.18 6.09 -1.68
N GLY A 178 -7.99 5.14 -2.56
CA GLY A 178 -7.94 5.36 -4.02
C GLY A 178 -9.17 4.83 -4.72
N MET A 179 -9.79 5.64 -5.56
CA MET A 179 -11.10 5.40 -6.16
C MET A 179 -11.11 5.68 -7.65
N GLU A 180 -12.00 4.98 -8.35
CA GLU A 180 -12.39 5.32 -9.71
C GLU A 180 -13.89 5.56 -9.76
N THR A 181 -14.30 6.71 -10.29
CA THR A 181 -15.69 7.03 -10.55
C THR A 181 -15.96 6.98 -12.06
N THR A 182 -16.97 6.21 -12.42
CA THR A 182 -17.48 6.10 -13.79
C THR A 182 -18.86 6.76 -13.88
N VAL A 183 -18.97 7.74 -14.74
CA VAL A 183 -20.26 8.36 -15.12
C VAL A 183 -20.72 7.74 -16.43
N THR A 184 -21.90 7.13 -16.42
CA THR A 184 -22.60 6.63 -17.61
C THR A 184 -23.69 7.61 -17.98
N GLY A 185 -23.56 8.23 -19.14
CA GLY A 185 -24.52 9.14 -19.72
C GLY A 185 -25.29 8.51 -20.89
N PHE A 186 -25.76 9.36 -21.79
CA PHE A 186 -26.48 8.95 -23.00
C PHE A 186 -26.14 9.84 -24.17
N GLU A 187 -25.75 9.22 -25.31
CA GLU A 187 -25.31 9.92 -26.51
C GLU A 187 -26.46 10.59 -27.25
N ALA A 188 -26.21 11.78 -27.74
CA ALA A 188 -27.04 12.51 -28.69
C ALA A 188 -26.14 13.50 -29.45
N HIS A 189 -26.69 14.11 -30.52
CA HIS A 189 -26.01 15.20 -31.19
C HIS A 189 -25.89 16.43 -30.26
N SER A 190 -24.77 17.11 -30.26
CA SER A 190 -24.48 18.23 -29.31
C SER A 190 -25.47 19.40 -29.40
N SER A 191 -26.18 19.57 -30.57
CA SER A 191 -27.23 20.56 -30.70
C SER A 191 -28.57 20.15 -30.03
N GLN A 192 -28.70 18.91 -29.56
CA GLN A 192 -29.91 18.37 -28.94
C GLN A 192 -29.64 17.98 -27.48
N THR A 193 -29.13 18.89 -26.67
CA THR A 193 -28.71 18.64 -25.28
C THR A 193 -29.81 18.09 -24.39
N HIS A 194 -31.07 18.37 -24.68
CA HIS A 194 -32.23 17.86 -23.95
C HIS A 194 -32.52 16.37 -24.18
N ARG A 195 -31.86 15.74 -25.15
CA ARG A 195 -32.07 14.33 -25.55
C ARG A 195 -30.91 13.43 -25.09
N GLY A 196 -29.85 14.01 -24.52
CA GLY A 196 -28.70 13.27 -24.07
C GLY A 196 -28.34 13.61 -22.62
N VAL A 197 -27.48 12.76 -22.01
CA VAL A 197 -26.88 12.97 -20.70
C VAL A 197 -25.38 13.00 -20.88
N SER A 198 -24.77 14.19 -20.76
CA SER A 198 -23.34 14.35 -20.95
C SER A 198 -22.57 13.84 -19.73
N ALA A 199 -21.92 12.69 -19.88
CA ALA A 199 -21.07 12.12 -18.84
C ALA A 199 -19.90 13.04 -18.48
N VAL A 200 -19.32 13.74 -19.45
CA VAL A 200 -18.23 14.71 -19.20
C VAL A 200 -18.72 15.89 -18.36
N MET A 201 -19.90 16.46 -18.65
CA MET A 201 -20.44 17.58 -17.87
C MET A 201 -20.82 17.17 -16.44
N ILE A 202 -21.34 15.96 -16.26
CA ILE A 202 -21.62 15.41 -14.92
C ILE A 202 -20.30 15.16 -14.17
N ALA A 203 -19.30 14.55 -14.81
CA ALA A 203 -17.99 14.33 -14.21
C ALA A 203 -17.33 15.66 -13.80
N ALA A 204 -17.43 16.71 -14.62
CA ALA A 204 -16.92 18.03 -14.27
C ALA A 204 -17.55 18.58 -12.98
N ARG A 205 -18.86 18.40 -12.79
CA ARG A 205 -19.55 18.80 -11.54
C ARG A 205 -19.07 18.00 -10.33
N LEU A 206 -18.88 16.70 -10.49
CA LEU A 206 -18.34 15.82 -9.44
C LEU A 206 -16.91 16.21 -9.08
N ILE A 207 -16.06 16.50 -10.07
CA ILE A 207 -14.68 16.93 -9.88
C ILE A 207 -14.63 18.28 -9.16
N THR A 208 -15.48 19.23 -9.56
CA THR A 208 -15.59 20.52 -8.87
C THR A 208 -16.02 20.33 -7.41
N PHE A 209 -16.98 19.45 -7.14
CA PHE A 209 -17.41 19.15 -5.77
C PHE A 209 -16.27 18.54 -4.93
N LEU A 210 -15.43 17.68 -5.51
CA LEU A 210 -14.22 17.15 -4.84
C LEU A 210 -13.20 18.25 -4.57
N ASP A 211 -13.01 19.19 -5.52
CA ASP A 211 -12.12 20.33 -5.34
C ASP A 211 -12.62 21.27 -4.23
N ASP A 212 -13.93 21.55 -4.18
CA ASP A 212 -14.55 22.35 -3.11
C ASP A 212 -14.32 21.71 -1.74
N MET A 213 -14.49 20.39 -1.63
CA MET A 213 -14.17 19.65 -0.40
C MET A 213 -12.68 19.69 -0.05
N ALA A 214 -11.78 19.62 -1.04
CA ALA A 214 -10.35 19.74 -0.82
C ALA A 214 -9.96 21.11 -0.27
N GLN A 215 -10.54 22.19 -0.83
CA GLN A 215 -10.34 23.57 -0.36
C GLN A 215 -10.91 23.77 1.05
N GLU A 216 -12.07 23.21 1.36
CA GLU A 216 -12.66 23.23 2.69
C GLU A 216 -11.73 22.58 3.73
N ARG A 217 -11.14 21.41 3.41
CA ARG A 217 -10.16 20.75 4.28
C ARG A 217 -8.89 21.57 4.46
N ALA A 218 -8.37 22.16 3.40
CA ALA A 218 -7.18 23.02 3.45
C ALA A 218 -7.39 24.31 4.26
N ALA A 219 -8.61 24.84 4.27
CA ALA A 219 -8.98 26.03 5.06
C ALA A 219 -9.34 25.71 6.52
N GLY A 220 -9.45 24.42 6.88
CA GLY A 220 -9.76 23.95 8.23
C GLY A 220 -8.62 24.15 9.22
N THR A 221 -8.81 23.64 10.44
CA THR A 221 -7.76 23.67 11.47
C THR A 221 -6.63 22.70 11.11
N PRO A 222 -5.38 23.19 10.96
CA PRO A 222 -4.25 22.31 10.67
C PRO A 222 -4.00 21.29 11.78
N SER A 223 -3.59 20.07 11.41
CA SER A 223 -3.04 19.10 12.36
C SER A 223 -1.72 19.59 12.93
N THR A 224 -1.48 19.31 14.19
CA THR A 224 -0.21 19.60 14.89
C THR A 224 0.76 18.41 14.87
N ASP A 225 0.41 17.30 14.21
CA ASP A 225 1.16 16.04 14.25
C ASP A 225 2.30 15.96 13.20
N GLY A 226 2.67 17.08 12.60
CA GLY A 226 3.82 17.15 11.68
C GLY A 226 3.54 16.68 10.24
N PHE A 227 2.29 16.45 9.87
CA PHE A 227 1.94 16.05 8.49
C PHE A 227 2.10 17.21 7.50
N GLU A 228 2.55 16.90 6.28
CA GLU A 228 2.65 17.85 5.16
C GLU A 228 1.84 17.34 3.95
N PRO A 229 0.79 18.04 3.50
CA PRO A 229 0.15 19.16 4.19
C PRO A 229 -0.51 18.72 5.51
N PRO A 230 -0.74 19.66 6.47
CA PRO A 230 -1.24 19.33 7.80
C PRO A 230 -2.77 19.10 7.85
N TYR A 231 -3.33 18.57 6.79
CA TYR A 231 -4.76 18.29 6.63
C TYR A 231 -4.96 17.11 5.69
N THR A 232 -6.16 16.52 5.69
CA THR A 232 -6.59 15.50 4.75
C THR A 232 -6.70 16.10 3.35
N SER A 233 -5.92 15.56 2.40
CA SER A 233 -5.94 15.98 1.01
C SER A 233 -6.86 15.12 0.16
N ILE A 234 -7.49 15.73 -0.84
CA ILE A 234 -8.31 15.09 -1.88
C ILE A 234 -7.73 15.51 -3.23
N HIS A 235 -7.52 14.57 -4.14
CA HIS A 235 -6.96 14.86 -5.44
C HIS A 235 -7.60 14.02 -6.54
N VAL A 236 -7.85 14.66 -7.69
CA VAL A 236 -8.28 13.97 -8.91
C VAL A 236 -7.10 13.89 -9.87
N GLY A 237 -6.54 12.68 -10.00
CA GLY A 237 -5.30 12.45 -10.74
C GLY A 237 -5.49 12.29 -12.25
N THR A 238 -6.60 11.69 -12.69
CA THR A 238 -6.88 11.45 -14.12
C THR A 238 -8.34 11.62 -14.45
N VAL A 239 -8.64 12.10 -15.67
CA VAL A 239 -9.98 12.13 -16.23
C VAL A 239 -9.92 11.75 -17.70
N ALA A 240 -10.86 10.91 -18.14
CA ALA A 240 -10.98 10.49 -19.53
C ALA A 240 -12.45 10.33 -19.90
N GLY A 241 -12.88 10.94 -21.01
CA GLY A 241 -14.27 10.83 -21.48
C GLY A 241 -14.55 11.57 -22.77
N GLY A 242 -15.69 11.22 -23.37
CA GLY A 242 -16.08 11.75 -24.67
C GLY A 242 -15.44 11.05 -25.86
N THR A 243 -16.05 11.20 -27.04
CA THR A 243 -15.59 10.59 -28.31
C THR A 243 -15.36 11.63 -29.40
N ALA A 244 -16.21 12.67 -29.47
CA ALA A 244 -16.08 13.76 -30.44
C ALA A 244 -16.74 15.04 -29.90
N ALA A 245 -16.29 16.20 -30.38
CA ALA A 245 -16.77 17.50 -29.90
C ALA A 245 -18.27 17.76 -30.17
N ASN A 246 -18.86 17.11 -31.21
CA ASN A 246 -20.26 17.27 -31.57
C ASN A 246 -21.16 16.13 -31.08
N ILE A 247 -20.66 15.27 -30.18
CA ILE A 247 -21.42 14.17 -29.58
C ILE A 247 -21.50 14.41 -28.06
N ILE A 248 -22.71 14.30 -27.50
CA ILE A 248 -22.90 14.24 -26.05
C ILE A 248 -22.26 12.97 -25.54
N SER A 249 -21.31 13.07 -24.59
CA SER A 249 -20.48 11.97 -24.14
C SER A 249 -21.28 10.91 -23.36
N ARG A 250 -21.17 9.65 -23.79
CA ARG A 250 -21.78 8.51 -23.10
C ARG A 250 -21.04 8.09 -21.83
N GLN A 251 -19.75 8.27 -21.78
CA GLN A 251 -18.96 7.84 -20.64
C GLN A 251 -17.88 8.85 -20.30
N CYS A 252 -17.64 9.00 -19.00
CA CYS A 252 -16.48 9.68 -18.44
C CYS A 252 -16.02 8.93 -17.19
N ARG A 253 -14.71 8.74 -17.07
CA ARG A 253 -14.09 8.14 -15.89
C ARG A 253 -13.07 9.08 -15.32
N PHE A 254 -12.94 9.10 -14.00
CA PHE A 254 -11.85 9.80 -13.34
C PHE A 254 -11.38 9.02 -12.11
N LYS A 255 -10.05 9.07 -11.88
CA LYS A 255 -9.43 8.48 -10.69
C LYS A 255 -9.09 9.58 -9.72
N TRP A 256 -9.36 9.33 -8.47
CA TRP A 256 -9.14 10.26 -7.39
C TRP A 256 -8.74 9.54 -6.11
N ASP A 257 -8.10 10.25 -5.20
CA ASP A 257 -7.69 9.70 -3.91
C ASP A 257 -7.93 10.67 -2.77
N VAL A 258 -8.01 10.11 -1.58
CA VAL A 258 -8.05 10.81 -0.30
C VAL A 258 -6.85 10.37 0.51
N ARG A 259 -6.12 11.32 1.08
CA ARG A 259 -5.02 11.07 2.01
C ARG A 259 -5.41 11.59 3.39
N PRO A 260 -6.14 10.78 4.19
CA PRO A 260 -6.62 11.23 5.49
C PRO A 260 -5.46 11.31 6.50
N ILE A 261 -5.48 12.37 7.31
CA ILE A 261 -4.73 12.40 8.57
C ILE A 261 -5.40 11.47 9.59
N PRO A 262 -4.71 10.98 10.64
CA PRO A 262 -5.26 10.02 11.58
C PRO A 262 -6.49 10.48 12.37
N GLN A 263 -6.79 11.78 12.38
CA GLN A 263 -7.95 12.36 13.06
C GLN A 263 -9.22 12.33 12.20
N ASP A 264 -9.06 12.20 10.89
CA ASP A 264 -10.17 12.26 9.93
C ASP A 264 -10.59 10.84 9.50
N ASP A 265 -11.89 10.62 9.44
CA ASP A 265 -12.45 9.43 8.81
C ASP A 265 -12.67 9.71 7.31
N PRO A 266 -12.00 8.97 6.42
CA PRO A 266 -12.21 9.13 4.98
C PRO A 266 -13.65 8.80 4.55
N GLN A 267 -14.40 8.03 5.37
CA GLN A 267 -15.79 7.69 5.08
C GLN A 267 -16.69 8.94 5.02
N ASP A 268 -16.42 9.96 5.82
CA ASP A 268 -17.17 11.22 5.77
C ASP A 268 -17.09 11.89 4.39
N ILE A 269 -15.92 11.80 3.73
CA ILE A 269 -15.71 12.35 2.38
C ILE A 269 -16.47 11.52 1.35
N LEU A 270 -16.38 10.20 1.47
CA LEU A 270 -17.08 9.25 0.59
C LEU A 270 -18.60 9.43 0.69
N ASP A 271 -19.14 9.55 1.90
CA ASP A 271 -20.57 9.71 2.15
C ASP A 271 -21.10 11.04 1.54
N ARG A 272 -20.36 12.13 1.72
CA ARG A 272 -20.69 13.43 1.10
C ARG A 272 -20.66 13.34 -0.42
N PHE A 273 -19.66 12.68 -0.98
CA PHE A 273 -19.54 12.47 -2.42
C PHE A 273 -20.67 11.62 -2.98
N HIS A 274 -21.01 10.52 -2.30
CA HIS A 274 -22.13 9.65 -2.69
C HIS A 274 -23.48 10.38 -2.60
N ALA A 275 -23.69 11.17 -1.55
CA ALA A 275 -24.90 11.99 -1.43
C ALA A 275 -25.03 12.97 -2.62
N PHE A 276 -23.94 13.61 -3.03
CA PHE A 276 -23.95 14.48 -4.20
C PHE A 276 -24.20 13.72 -5.51
N CYS A 277 -23.66 12.50 -5.66
CA CYS A 277 -23.99 11.61 -6.77
C CYS A 277 -25.49 11.30 -6.81
N ASP A 278 -26.10 11.03 -5.64
CA ASP A 278 -27.53 10.72 -5.51
C ASP A 278 -28.43 11.92 -5.85
N GLU A 279 -27.99 13.13 -5.57
CA GLU A 279 -28.67 14.36 -6.01
C GLU A 279 -28.70 14.53 -7.54
N LEU A 280 -27.64 14.12 -8.22
CA LEU A 280 -27.52 14.25 -9.67
C LEU A 280 -28.27 13.19 -10.44
N ARG A 281 -28.32 11.96 -9.94
CA ARG A 281 -28.83 10.77 -10.61
C ARG A 281 -30.28 10.90 -11.08
N PRO A 282 -31.23 11.46 -10.34
CA PRO A 282 -32.63 11.58 -10.80
C PRO A 282 -32.76 12.48 -12.05
N ALA A 283 -31.97 13.53 -12.18
CA ALA A 283 -31.99 14.40 -13.35
C ALA A 283 -31.45 13.69 -14.59
N MET A 284 -30.41 12.88 -14.44
CA MET A 284 -29.85 12.06 -15.50
C MET A 284 -30.86 10.99 -15.98
N GLN A 285 -31.47 10.29 -15.03
CA GLN A 285 -32.39 9.17 -15.31
C GLN A 285 -33.73 9.59 -15.89
N ARG A 286 -34.16 10.84 -15.69
CA ARG A 286 -35.32 11.38 -16.41
C ARG A 286 -35.14 11.45 -17.93
N ILE A 287 -33.88 11.64 -18.38
CA ILE A 287 -33.52 11.69 -19.80
C ILE A 287 -33.19 10.30 -20.32
N ALA A 288 -32.41 9.54 -19.58
CA ALA A 288 -31.94 8.21 -19.92
C ALA A 288 -31.95 7.31 -18.69
N PRO A 289 -32.92 6.38 -18.55
CA PRO A 289 -33.05 5.53 -17.35
C PRO A 289 -31.83 4.70 -16.99
N GLN A 290 -30.95 4.42 -17.97
CA GLN A 290 -29.70 3.68 -17.78
C GLN A 290 -28.51 4.57 -17.34
N ALA A 291 -28.69 5.90 -17.27
CA ALA A 291 -27.64 6.80 -16.82
C ALA A 291 -27.36 6.60 -15.33
N ASP A 292 -26.07 6.55 -14.97
CA ASP A 292 -25.66 6.22 -13.61
C ASP A 292 -24.28 6.83 -13.25
N ILE A 293 -23.99 6.85 -11.96
CA ILE A 293 -22.69 7.22 -11.40
C ILE A 293 -22.28 6.09 -10.45
N GLN A 294 -21.14 5.48 -10.73
CA GLN A 294 -20.59 4.39 -9.92
C GLN A 294 -19.18 4.73 -9.46
N THR A 295 -18.89 4.45 -8.21
CA THR A 295 -17.55 4.62 -7.62
C THR A 295 -17.08 3.29 -7.07
N ILE A 296 -15.86 2.91 -7.42
CA ILE A 296 -15.19 1.70 -6.94
C ILE A 296 -13.97 2.13 -6.15
N VAL A 297 -13.84 1.61 -4.94
CA VAL A 297 -12.63 1.72 -4.13
C VAL A 297 -11.66 0.62 -4.55
N HIS A 298 -10.47 1.01 -5.01
CA HIS A 298 -9.42 0.07 -5.44
C HIS A 298 -8.41 -0.23 -4.35
N VAL A 299 -8.17 0.75 -3.47
CA VAL A 299 -7.21 0.64 -2.38
C VAL A 299 -7.70 1.44 -1.18
N ALA A 300 -7.49 0.88 0.01
CA ALA A 300 -7.73 1.56 1.28
C ALA A 300 -6.66 1.12 2.28
N ALA A 301 -5.85 2.06 2.74
CA ALA A 301 -4.88 1.86 3.81
C ALA A 301 -5.16 2.87 4.94
N PRO A 302 -5.25 2.43 6.19
CA PRO A 302 -5.53 3.33 7.30
C PRO A 302 -4.36 4.27 7.55
N ALA A 303 -4.65 5.44 8.12
CA ALA A 303 -3.61 6.32 8.64
C ALA A 303 -3.00 5.72 9.93
N LEU A 304 -1.71 5.94 10.13
CA LEU A 304 -1.03 5.58 11.37
C LEU A 304 -0.86 6.82 12.24
N ARG A 305 -1.38 6.75 13.46
CA ARG A 305 -1.21 7.78 14.48
C ARG A 305 0.08 7.53 15.28
N PRO A 306 0.88 8.57 15.57
CA PRO A 306 2.00 8.41 16.47
C PRO A 306 1.50 7.99 17.87
N GLU A 307 2.25 7.17 18.57
CA GLU A 307 1.95 6.87 20.00
C GLU A 307 2.05 8.14 20.84
N ALA A 308 1.16 8.28 21.82
CA ALA A 308 1.00 9.52 22.59
C ALA A 308 2.23 9.92 23.44
N THR A 309 3.13 8.98 23.75
CA THR A 309 4.39 9.22 24.46
C THR A 309 5.38 8.13 24.08
N ASP A 310 6.59 8.53 23.68
CA ASP A 310 7.77 7.69 23.49
C ASP A 310 7.46 6.20 23.27
N GLY A 311 6.81 5.89 22.15
CA GLY A 311 6.34 4.55 21.83
C GLY A 311 7.46 3.53 21.92
N ARG A 312 7.19 2.35 22.45
CA ARG A 312 8.22 1.29 22.62
C ARG A 312 8.85 0.89 21.29
N ALA A 313 8.08 0.89 20.21
CA ALA A 313 8.58 0.59 18.87
C ALA A 313 9.51 1.70 18.37
N GLU A 314 9.12 2.95 18.55
CA GLU A 314 9.92 4.13 18.21
C GLU A 314 11.25 4.16 18.96
N GLN A 315 11.22 3.97 20.29
CA GLN A 315 12.44 3.90 21.10
C GLN A 315 13.39 2.80 20.63
N LEU A 316 12.85 1.62 20.33
CA LEU A 316 13.65 0.51 19.82
C LEU A 316 14.27 0.85 18.46
N ALA A 317 13.49 1.42 17.54
CA ALA A 317 13.98 1.81 16.23
C ALA A 317 15.06 2.90 16.32
N LYS A 318 14.87 3.92 17.16
CA LYS A 318 15.91 4.95 17.43
C LYS A 318 17.21 4.36 17.99
N GLN A 319 17.11 3.42 18.92
CA GLN A 319 18.29 2.74 19.47
C GLN A 319 19.03 1.93 18.39
N LEU A 320 18.30 1.22 17.52
CA LEU A 320 18.89 0.38 16.48
C LEU A 320 19.48 1.19 15.33
N THR A 321 18.86 2.30 14.94
CA THR A 321 19.32 3.14 13.83
C THR A 321 20.36 4.18 14.26
N GLY A 322 20.48 4.46 15.56
CA GLY A 322 21.29 5.57 16.08
C GLY A 322 20.74 6.95 15.71
N ARG A 323 19.49 7.02 15.23
CA ARG A 323 18.78 8.25 14.84
C ARG A 323 17.85 8.68 15.97
N ASN A 324 17.88 9.97 16.31
CA ASN A 324 16.99 10.56 17.31
C ASN A 324 15.83 11.33 16.71
N GLU A 325 15.86 11.56 15.40
CA GLU A 325 14.81 12.25 14.66
C GLU A 325 13.70 11.27 14.26
N VAL A 326 12.45 11.75 14.27
CA VAL A 326 11.26 11.01 13.87
C VAL A 326 10.52 11.85 12.83
N SER A 327 10.02 11.21 11.80
CA SER A 327 9.22 11.83 10.72
C SER A 327 7.82 11.25 10.72
#